data_d20e35c87987ffac5b6f4f0125879ffb
#
_entry.id   d20e35c87987ffac5b6f4f0125879ffb
#
_cell.length_a   1.000
_cell.length_b   1.000
_cell.length_c   1.000
_cell.angle_alpha   90.00
_cell.angle_beta   90.00
_cell.angle_gamma   90.00
#
_symmetry.space_group_name_H-M   'P 1'
#
loop_
_entity.id
_entity.type
_entity.pdbx_description
1 polymer ?
#
loop_
_entity_poly.entity_id
_entity_poly.type
_entity_poly.pdbx_seq_one_letter_code
_entity_poly.pdbx_strand_id
1 'polypeptide(L)'
;MVRRREPRHGRAMLYVHGWSDCFYQAHLAEAVEGWGYDFLGLDLRRYGRNLVPGQMAGWVRDLAEYDEEISAAVSLLRADHDSVTMMGHSTGGLTVPLWVSRHPGRVDGVILNSPWIDLQGSFLARALAGPLARSVRIAEPTTVLPIPSRDNFGRTIRREFGGEWDVPEVKNPPWAPFVIRAGWLAAILDGHQAVAQGLHIDVPMLVLISDRSDLSATWKPSMRSADTVLDVERLARASVNLGRHLTLVRVRGGLHDVVLSAPSVRANVFAEIERWVCAYLA
;
A
#
# COMPACT_ATOMS: atom_id res chain seq x y z
N MET A 1 -4.06 13.31 7.95
CA MET A 1 -4.41 13.70 6.58
C MET A 1 -3.58 14.89 6.16
N VAL A 2 -2.96 14.82 4.99
CA VAL A 2 -2.12 15.88 4.41
C VAL A 2 -2.69 16.26 3.06
N ARG A 3 -3.07 17.53 2.87
CA ARG A 3 -3.56 18.08 1.61
C ARG A 3 -3.29 19.58 1.53
N ARG A 4 -3.38 20.18 0.34
CA ARG A 4 -3.51 21.64 0.20
C ARG A 4 -4.85 22.13 0.77
N ARG A 5 -4.91 23.38 1.19
CA ARG A 5 -6.14 23.97 1.80
C ARG A 5 -7.24 24.19 0.78
N GLU A 6 -6.89 24.59 -0.45
CA GLU A 6 -7.83 24.95 -1.51
C GLU A 6 -7.66 24.04 -2.72
N PRO A 7 -8.74 23.52 -3.30
CA PRO A 7 -8.71 22.79 -4.55
C PRO A 7 -8.18 23.65 -5.69
N ARG A 8 -7.41 23.02 -6.60
CA ARG A 8 -6.86 23.66 -7.81
C ARG A 8 -7.31 22.99 -9.10
N HIS A 9 -7.69 21.73 -8.98
CA HIS A 9 -8.03 20.86 -10.10
C HIS A 9 -9.42 20.26 -9.91
N GLY A 10 -10.10 19.88 -11.00
CA GLY A 10 -11.36 19.15 -10.96
C GLY A 10 -11.19 17.66 -10.62
N ARG A 11 -9.92 17.18 -10.53
CA ARG A 11 -9.58 15.78 -10.26
C ARG A 11 -8.76 15.66 -8.97
N ALA A 12 -8.99 14.61 -8.19
CA ALA A 12 -8.25 14.37 -6.96
C ALA A 12 -7.67 12.95 -6.90
N MET A 13 -6.54 12.80 -6.19
CA MET A 13 -5.94 11.51 -5.89
C MET A 13 -5.78 11.33 -4.37
N LEU A 14 -6.40 10.27 -3.85
CA LEU A 14 -6.27 9.83 -2.45
C LEU A 14 -5.20 8.76 -2.34
N TYR A 15 -4.15 9.02 -1.57
CA TYR A 15 -3.09 8.05 -1.29
C TYR A 15 -3.28 7.38 0.07
N VAL A 16 -3.16 6.05 0.11
CA VAL A 16 -3.21 5.21 1.30
C VAL A 16 -1.92 4.41 1.42
N HIS A 17 -1.22 4.59 2.54
CA HIS A 17 0.10 4.01 2.82
C HIS A 17 0.05 2.52 3.21
N GLY A 18 1.24 1.91 3.38
CA GLY A 18 1.44 0.53 3.79
C GLY A 18 1.55 0.28 5.30
N TRP A 19 1.96 -0.93 5.67
CA TRP A 19 2.25 -1.33 7.06
C TRP A 19 3.48 -0.60 7.60
N SER A 20 3.44 -0.17 8.86
CA SER A 20 4.52 0.59 9.50
C SER A 20 4.93 1.79 8.65
N ASP A 21 3.94 2.53 8.14
CA ASP A 21 4.12 3.60 7.18
C ASP A 21 3.20 4.80 7.47
N CYS A 22 3.38 5.88 6.75
CA CYS A 22 2.53 7.06 6.70
C CYS A 22 2.83 7.80 5.40
N PHE A 23 2.07 8.82 5.08
CA PHE A 23 2.43 9.65 3.94
C PHE A 23 3.61 10.58 4.26
N TYR A 24 4.70 10.47 3.48
CA TYR A 24 5.88 11.36 3.50
C TYR A 24 6.49 11.61 2.12
N GLN A 25 5.98 10.97 1.09
CA GLN A 25 6.47 11.03 -0.29
C GLN A 25 6.05 12.36 -0.98
N ALA A 26 6.59 13.51 -0.52
CA ALA A 26 6.25 14.83 -1.06
C ALA A 26 6.43 14.93 -2.58
N HIS A 27 7.47 14.30 -3.13
CA HIS A 27 7.75 14.24 -4.57
C HIS A 27 6.65 13.51 -5.37
N LEU A 28 5.93 12.55 -4.75
CA LEU A 28 4.75 11.93 -5.37
C LEU A 28 3.61 12.93 -5.44
N ALA A 29 3.35 13.68 -4.36
CA ALA A 29 2.32 14.71 -4.36
C ALA A 29 2.59 15.79 -5.42
N GLU A 30 3.85 16.24 -5.54
CA GLU A 30 4.28 17.21 -6.56
C GLU A 30 4.06 16.67 -7.98
N ALA A 31 4.39 15.40 -8.24
CA ALA A 31 4.16 14.78 -9.54
C ALA A 31 2.65 14.70 -9.86
N VAL A 32 1.84 14.25 -8.90
CA VAL A 32 0.37 14.14 -9.04
C VAL A 32 -0.26 15.50 -9.32
N GLU A 33 0.17 16.55 -8.62
CA GLU A 33 -0.26 17.93 -8.91
C GLU A 33 0.14 18.37 -10.32
N GLY A 34 1.34 17.98 -10.78
CA GLY A 34 1.80 18.21 -12.15
C GLY A 34 0.94 17.54 -13.22
N TRP A 35 0.25 16.46 -12.90
CA TRP A 35 -0.69 15.76 -13.80
C TRP A 35 -2.11 16.36 -13.75
N GLY A 36 -2.33 17.43 -13.00
CA GLY A 36 -3.64 18.10 -12.89
C GLY A 36 -4.59 17.44 -11.90
N TYR A 37 -4.07 16.86 -10.83
CA TYR A 37 -4.83 16.32 -9.71
C TYR A 37 -4.51 17.07 -8.42
N ASP A 38 -5.49 17.26 -7.57
CA ASP A 38 -5.25 17.62 -6.18
C ASP A 38 -4.89 16.35 -5.39
N PHE A 39 -3.83 16.43 -4.59
CA PHE A 39 -3.33 15.29 -3.84
C PHE A 39 -3.77 15.32 -2.38
N LEU A 40 -4.20 14.16 -1.87
CA LEU A 40 -4.52 13.95 -0.47
C LEU A 40 -3.85 12.67 0.04
N GLY A 41 -2.92 12.79 1.01
CA GLY A 41 -2.31 11.68 1.74
C GLY A 41 -3.10 11.38 3.01
N LEU A 42 -3.61 10.15 3.15
CA LEU A 42 -4.34 9.68 4.32
C LEU A 42 -3.43 8.81 5.18
N ASP A 43 -3.15 9.26 6.42
CA ASP A 43 -2.64 8.35 7.44
C ASP A 43 -3.85 7.63 8.07
N LEU A 44 -3.87 6.31 8.01
CA LEU A 44 -4.94 5.50 8.60
C LEU A 44 -4.93 5.60 10.14
N ARG A 45 -6.01 5.17 10.80
CA ARG A 45 -6.06 5.10 12.26
C ARG A 45 -4.88 4.28 12.81
N ARG A 46 -4.29 4.74 13.91
CA ARG A 46 -3.14 4.10 14.58
C ARG A 46 -1.88 4.03 13.73
N TYR A 47 -1.73 4.94 12.75
CA TYR A 47 -0.54 5.12 11.93
C TYR A 47 -0.12 6.58 11.89
N GLY A 48 1.18 6.81 11.66
CA GLY A 48 1.71 8.12 11.37
C GLY A 48 1.22 9.20 12.35
N ARG A 49 0.63 10.26 11.84
CA ARG A 49 0.11 11.41 12.61
C ARG A 49 -1.16 11.09 13.41
N ASN A 50 -1.80 9.95 13.15
CA ASN A 50 -3.01 9.49 13.84
C ASN A 50 -2.69 8.45 14.95
N LEU A 51 -1.41 8.11 15.15
CA LEU A 51 -0.97 7.23 16.23
C LEU A 51 -0.71 8.08 17.49
N VAL A 52 -1.39 7.74 18.58
CA VAL A 52 -1.23 8.42 19.87
C VAL A 52 -0.74 7.44 20.95
N PRO A 53 -0.07 7.93 22.02
CA PRO A 53 0.40 7.10 23.11
C PRO A 53 -0.70 6.20 23.70
N GLY A 54 -0.34 4.95 24.00
CA GLY A 54 -1.27 3.95 24.53
C GLY A 54 -2.03 3.14 23.47
N GLN A 55 -1.96 3.52 22.20
CA GLN A 55 -2.54 2.72 21.13
C GLN A 55 -1.61 1.59 20.67
N MET A 56 -2.20 0.52 20.17
CA MET A 56 -1.49 -0.55 19.45
C MET A 56 -1.27 -0.10 17.99
N ALA A 57 -0.01 0.22 17.63
CA ALA A 57 0.34 0.69 16.30
C ALA A 57 -0.17 -0.27 15.21
N GLY A 58 -0.87 0.28 14.21
CA GLY A 58 -1.38 -0.41 13.03
C GLY A 58 -2.43 -1.50 13.28
N TRP A 59 -2.82 -1.77 14.52
CA TRP A 59 -3.74 -2.85 14.82
C TRP A 59 -5.19 -2.50 14.49
N VAL A 60 -5.83 -3.39 13.73
CA VAL A 60 -7.27 -3.48 13.49
C VAL A 60 -7.68 -4.95 13.53
N ARG A 61 -8.92 -5.21 13.85
CA ARG A 61 -9.48 -6.57 13.87
C ARG A 61 -10.08 -6.97 12.52
N ASP A 62 -10.49 -5.99 11.75
CA ASP A 62 -11.04 -6.13 10.40
C ASP A 62 -10.54 -4.97 9.53
N LEU A 63 -10.17 -5.23 8.28
CA LEU A 63 -9.76 -4.17 7.36
C LEU A 63 -10.92 -3.23 7.00
N ALA A 64 -12.17 -3.64 7.19
CA ALA A 64 -13.33 -2.77 7.04
C ALA A 64 -13.41 -1.66 8.12
N GLU A 65 -12.64 -1.76 9.23
CA GLU A 65 -12.53 -0.63 10.17
C GLU A 65 -11.96 0.63 9.52
N TYR A 66 -11.14 0.49 8.46
CA TYR A 66 -10.60 1.62 7.69
C TYR A 66 -11.65 2.28 6.77
N ASP A 67 -12.82 1.66 6.57
CA ASP A 67 -13.86 2.19 5.70
C ASP A 67 -14.38 3.54 6.21
N GLU A 68 -14.35 3.79 7.50
CA GLU A 68 -14.78 5.04 8.11
C GLU A 68 -13.93 6.22 7.62
N GLU A 69 -12.60 6.18 7.81
CA GLU A 69 -11.72 7.27 7.41
C GLU A 69 -11.53 7.37 5.89
N ILE A 70 -11.54 6.24 5.17
CA ILE A 70 -11.46 6.26 3.71
C ILE A 70 -12.73 6.85 3.11
N SER A 71 -13.92 6.46 3.60
CA SER A 71 -15.19 7.01 3.13
C SER A 71 -15.33 8.50 3.45
N ALA A 72 -14.85 8.93 4.62
CA ALA A 72 -14.82 10.34 4.97
C ALA A 72 -13.89 11.13 4.04
N ALA A 73 -12.68 10.62 3.75
CA ALA A 73 -11.74 11.24 2.83
C ALA A 73 -12.26 11.32 1.40
N VAL A 74 -12.86 10.24 0.87
CA VAL A 74 -13.46 10.22 -0.45
C VAL A 74 -14.65 11.18 -0.53
N SER A 75 -15.50 11.24 0.50
CA SER A 75 -16.65 12.17 0.53
C SER A 75 -16.19 13.62 0.55
N LEU A 76 -15.11 13.92 1.28
CA LEU A 76 -14.50 15.25 1.29
C LEU A 76 -13.97 15.64 -0.10
N LEU A 77 -13.30 14.71 -0.81
CA LEU A 77 -12.79 14.98 -2.16
C LEU A 77 -13.93 15.13 -3.17
N ARG A 78 -14.96 14.28 -3.09
CA ARG A 78 -16.13 14.34 -3.99
C ARG A 78 -16.95 15.62 -3.84
N ALA A 79 -16.86 16.33 -2.72
CA ALA A 79 -17.53 17.61 -2.54
C ALA A 79 -16.93 18.71 -3.44
N ASP A 80 -15.64 18.62 -3.74
CA ASP A 80 -14.86 19.65 -4.42
C ASP A 80 -14.33 19.21 -5.80
N HIS A 81 -14.49 17.92 -6.20
CA HIS A 81 -13.86 17.36 -7.40
C HIS A 81 -14.83 16.47 -8.20
N ASP A 82 -14.77 16.56 -9.51
CA ASP A 82 -15.56 15.76 -10.46
C ASP A 82 -15.08 14.29 -10.50
N SER A 83 -13.78 14.06 -10.32
CA SER A 83 -13.15 12.74 -10.39
C SER A 83 -12.23 12.47 -9.19
N VAL A 84 -12.32 11.26 -8.65
CA VAL A 84 -11.47 10.80 -7.53
C VAL A 84 -10.81 9.47 -7.91
N THR A 85 -9.48 9.47 -7.91
CA THR A 85 -8.64 8.27 -8.08
C THR A 85 -8.05 7.88 -6.72
N MET A 86 -7.99 6.59 -6.42
CA MET A 86 -7.29 6.11 -5.21
C MET A 86 -5.97 5.46 -5.57
N MET A 87 -4.94 5.74 -4.77
CA MET A 87 -3.64 5.07 -4.84
C MET A 87 -3.34 4.37 -3.52
N GLY A 88 -3.01 3.07 -3.57
CA GLY A 88 -2.65 2.28 -2.38
C GLY A 88 -1.28 1.65 -2.50
N HIS A 89 -0.48 1.72 -1.42
CA HIS A 89 0.83 1.07 -1.35
C HIS A 89 0.81 -0.13 -0.40
N SER A 90 1.39 -1.26 -0.78
CA SER A 90 1.61 -2.44 0.07
C SER A 90 0.29 -2.91 0.75
N THR A 91 0.14 -2.83 2.08
CA THR A 91 -1.13 -3.13 2.77
C THR A 91 -2.24 -2.13 2.42
N GLY A 92 -1.92 -0.86 2.11
CA GLY A 92 -2.85 0.08 1.51
C GLY A 92 -3.32 -0.38 0.13
N GLY A 93 -2.43 -1.07 -0.61
CA GLY A 93 -2.75 -1.73 -1.87
C GLY A 93 -3.66 -2.96 -1.73
N LEU A 94 -3.87 -3.49 -0.53
CA LEU A 94 -4.93 -4.45 -0.20
C LEU A 94 -6.20 -3.73 0.27
N THR A 95 -6.05 -2.76 1.16
CA THR A 95 -7.17 -2.03 1.78
C THR A 95 -7.99 -1.26 0.74
N VAL A 96 -7.33 -0.56 -0.20
CA VAL A 96 -7.98 0.23 -1.24
C VAL A 96 -8.89 -0.61 -2.12
N PRO A 97 -8.44 -1.70 -2.79
CA PRO A 97 -9.34 -2.48 -3.64
C PRO A 97 -10.45 -3.18 -2.85
N LEU A 98 -10.21 -3.60 -1.60
CA LEU A 98 -11.27 -4.12 -0.74
C LEU A 98 -12.33 -3.06 -0.45
N TRP A 99 -11.93 -1.83 -0.15
CA TRP A 99 -12.86 -0.72 0.06
C TRP A 99 -13.63 -0.40 -1.23
N VAL A 100 -12.97 -0.31 -2.39
CA VAL A 100 -13.60 -0.02 -3.69
C VAL A 100 -14.63 -1.08 -4.05
N SER A 101 -14.33 -2.36 -3.82
CA SER A 101 -15.26 -3.47 -4.05
C SER A 101 -16.53 -3.37 -3.17
N ARG A 102 -16.39 -2.91 -1.92
CA ARG A 102 -17.53 -2.69 -1.01
C ARG A 102 -18.33 -1.40 -1.31
N HIS A 103 -17.71 -0.44 -2.00
CA HIS A 103 -18.28 0.88 -2.26
C HIS A 103 -18.25 1.24 -3.76
N PRO A 104 -18.97 0.49 -4.63
CA PRO A 104 -18.94 0.71 -6.07
C PRO A 104 -19.43 2.12 -6.44
N GLY A 105 -18.86 2.69 -7.50
CA GLY A 105 -19.22 4.01 -8.02
C GLY A 105 -18.73 5.20 -7.20
N ARG A 106 -17.90 4.97 -6.15
CA ARG A 106 -17.39 6.06 -5.31
C ARG A 106 -16.06 6.66 -5.82
N VAL A 107 -15.36 5.96 -6.69
CA VAL A 107 -14.11 6.40 -7.33
C VAL A 107 -14.10 6.05 -8.80
N ASP A 108 -13.22 6.69 -9.58
CA ASP A 108 -13.18 6.58 -11.04
C ASP A 108 -11.97 5.74 -11.51
N GLY A 109 -10.98 5.53 -10.66
CA GLY A 109 -9.82 4.71 -10.97
C GLY A 109 -9.02 4.32 -9.73
N VAL A 110 -8.19 3.29 -9.88
CA VAL A 110 -7.35 2.76 -8.79
C VAL A 110 -5.92 2.55 -9.29
N ILE A 111 -4.95 3.01 -8.50
CA ILE A 111 -3.52 2.77 -8.72
C ILE A 111 -2.98 1.97 -7.54
N LEU A 112 -2.32 0.86 -7.80
CA LEU A 112 -1.75 -0.01 -6.77
C LEU A 112 -0.23 -0.09 -6.93
N ASN A 113 0.48 0.34 -5.92
CA ASN A 113 1.93 0.32 -5.83
C ASN A 113 2.35 -0.87 -4.95
N SER A 114 2.89 -1.91 -5.58
CA SER A 114 3.30 -3.16 -4.92
C SER A 114 2.26 -3.69 -3.91
N PRO A 115 1.01 -3.93 -4.34
CA PRO A 115 -0.08 -4.27 -3.43
C PRO A 115 0.15 -5.64 -2.76
N TRP A 116 -0.05 -5.71 -1.45
CA TRP A 116 0.04 -7.00 -0.75
C TRP A 116 -1.28 -7.77 -0.83
N ILE A 117 -1.57 -8.32 -1.98
CA ILE A 117 -2.85 -8.98 -2.33
C ILE A 117 -2.80 -10.52 -2.33
N ASP A 118 -1.66 -11.11 -2.01
CA ASP A 118 -1.51 -12.56 -1.87
C ASP A 118 -0.53 -12.89 -0.74
N LEU A 119 -0.71 -14.06 -0.16
CA LEU A 119 0.18 -14.61 0.86
C LEU A 119 1.59 -14.82 0.31
N GLN A 120 2.57 -14.19 0.95
CA GLN A 120 3.97 -14.32 0.56
C GLN A 120 4.47 -15.75 0.83
N GLY A 121 4.95 -16.37 -0.26
CA GLY A 121 5.38 -17.76 -0.20
C GLY A 121 6.57 -17.99 0.63
N SER A 122 7.00 -18.66 1.34
CA SER A 122 7.99 -19.41 2.07
C SER A 122 7.90 -19.35 3.59
N PHE A 123 7.86 -18.17 4.21
CA PHE A 123 7.82 -18.12 5.66
C PHE A 123 6.40 -17.94 6.21
N LEU A 124 5.67 -16.92 5.71
CA LEU A 124 4.31 -16.64 6.18
C LEU A 124 3.33 -17.73 5.71
N ALA A 125 3.48 -18.23 4.46
CA ALA A 125 2.67 -19.34 3.96
C ALA A 125 2.93 -20.65 4.71
N ARG A 126 4.19 -20.94 5.11
CA ARG A 126 4.50 -22.09 5.97
C ARG A 126 4.04 -21.90 7.40
N ALA A 127 4.16 -20.68 7.92
CA ALA A 127 3.66 -20.34 9.25
C ALA A 127 2.12 -20.40 9.33
N LEU A 128 1.44 -20.19 8.21
CA LEU A 128 -0.02 -20.10 8.13
C LEU A 128 -0.67 -21.31 7.44
N ALA A 129 0.09 -22.15 6.75
CA ALA A 129 -0.39 -23.41 6.18
C ALA A 129 -0.49 -24.46 7.30
N GLY A 130 -1.67 -24.69 7.83
CA GLY A 130 -1.91 -25.76 8.80
C GLY A 130 -2.26 -25.28 10.22
N PRO A 131 -1.69 -25.88 11.27
CA PRO A 131 -2.09 -25.62 12.67
C PRO A 131 -1.98 -24.16 13.10
N LEU A 132 -1.00 -23.40 12.58
CA LEU A 132 -0.79 -22.02 12.96
C LEU A 132 -1.87 -21.06 12.38
N ALA A 133 -2.40 -21.33 11.19
CA ALA A 133 -3.52 -20.55 10.64
C ALA A 133 -4.78 -20.68 11.53
N ARG A 134 -5.03 -21.89 12.06
CA ARG A 134 -6.08 -22.09 13.08
C ARG A 134 -5.75 -21.37 14.38
N SER A 135 -4.50 -21.45 14.85
CA SER A 135 -4.05 -20.78 16.08
C SER A 135 -4.18 -19.27 16.00
N VAL A 136 -3.90 -18.65 14.84
CA VAL A 136 -4.10 -17.21 14.62
C VAL A 136 -5.57 -16.80 14.80
N ARG A 137 -6.51 -17.62 14.33
CA ARG A 137 -7.96 -17.33 14.45
C ARG A 137 -8.56 -17.63 15.83
N ILE A 138 -7.92 -18.52 16.60
CA ILE A 138 -8.38 -18.92 17.97
C ILE A 138 -7.65 -18.12 19.04
N ALA A 139 -6.47 -17.54 18.73
CA ALA A 139 -5.71 -16.74 19.68
C ALA A 139 -6.49 -15.47 20.06
N GLU A 140 -6.18 -14.96 21.27
CA GLU A 140 -6.61 -13.62 21.66
C GLU A 140 -6.17 -12.62 20.57
N PRO A 141 -7.08 -11.82 19.98
CA PRO A 141 -6.77 -10.97 18.81
C PRO A 141 -5.58 -10.00 19.00
N THR A 142 -5.32 -9.61 20.23
CA THR A 142 -4.22 -8.70 20.59
C THR A 142 -2.89 -9.42 20.83
N THR A 143 -2.86 -10.77 20.82
CA THR A 143 -1.65 -11.57 21.00
C THR A 143 -0.61 -11.22 19.95
N VAL A 144 0.60 -10.87 20.42
CA VAL A 144 1.76 -10.62 19.55
C VAL A 144 2.29 -11.96 19.03
N LEU A 145 2.41 -12.07 17.71
CA LEU A 145 2.95 -13.26 17.07
C LEU A 145 4.48 -13.16 16.97
N PRO A 146 5.23 -14.24 17.20
CA PRO A 146 6.68 -14.26 17.13
C PRO A 146 7.16 -14.32 15.66
N ILE A 147 6.75 -13.33 14.86
CA ILE A 147 7.13 -13.21 13.45
C ILE A 147 8.33 -12.26 13.39
N PRO A 148 9.52 -12.73 12.96
CA PRO A 148 10.69 -11.88 12.85
C PRO A 148 10.46 -10.75 11.86
N SER A 149 10.63 -9.51 12.31
CA SER A 149 10.69 -8.35 11.42
C SER A 149 12.07 -8.30 10.74
N ARG A 150 12.07 -8.07 9.42
CA ARG A 150 13.27 -7.83 8.62
C ARG A 150 13.14 -6.49 7.95
N ASP A 151 13.99 -5.54 8.29
CA ASP A 151 13.97 -4.19 7.72
C ASP A 151 14.90 -4.07 6.49
N ASN A 152 14.91 -5.08 5.61
CA ASN A 152 15.68 -5.00 4.36
C ASN A 152 15.19 -3.84 3.49
N PHE A 153 13.88 -3.62 3.41
CA PHE A 153 13.30 -2.50 2.66
C PHE A 153 13.73 -1.15 3.26
N GLY A 154 13.54 -0.92 4.56
CA GLY A 154 13.98 0.30 5.21
C GLY A 154 15.47 0.57 5.00
N ARG A 155 16.29 -0.49 5.02
CA ARG A 155 17.72 -0.38 4.73
C ARG A 155 18.03 -0.02 3.28
N THR A 156 17.16 -0.35 2.30
CA THR A 156 17.37 0.04 0.90
C THR A 156 17.07 1.52 0.66
N ILE A 157 16.11 2.10 1.39
CA ILE A 157 15.63 3.46 1.13
C ILE A 157 16.32 4.53 1.96
N ARG A 158 16.73 4.22 3.21
CA ARG A 158 17.23 5.21 4.17
C ARG A 158 18.62 5.71 3.82
N ARG A 159 18.81 7.05 3.90
CA ARG A 159 20.07 7.75 3.64
C ARG A 159 21.21 7.26 4.52
N GLU A 160 20.95 6.96 5.79
CA GLU A 160 21.93 6.46 6.74
C GLU A 160 22.58 5.13 6.31
N PHE A 161 21.91 4.35 5.45
CA PHE A 161 22.41 3.11 4.86
C PHE A 161 22.81 3.26 3.39
N GLY A 162 22.91 4.51 2.88
CA GLY A 162 23.26 4.82 1.49
C GLY A 162 22.08 4.74 0.52
N GLY A 163 20.86 4.80 1.01
CA GLY A 163 19.65 5.09 0.22
C GLY A 163 19.47 6.59 -0.04
N GLU A 164 18.35 6.99 -0.62
CA GLU A 164 18.09 8.39 -0.99
C GLU A 164 17.24 9.15 0.04
N TRP A 165 16.52 8.45 0.93
CA TRP A 165 15.40 9.03 1.66
C TRP A 165 15.70 9.27 3.13
N ASP A 166 15.30 10.44 3.60
CA ASP A 166 15.19 10.74 5.03
C ASP A 166 13.78 10.33 5.49
N VAL A 167 13.71 9.19 6.17
CA VAL A 167 12.44 8.60 6.61
C VAL A 167 12.02 9.23 7.93
N PRO A 168 10.83 9.85 8.05
CA PRO A 168 10.43 10.53 9.26
C PRO A 168 10.16 9.53 10.40
N GLU A 169 10.51 9.90 11.64
CA GLU A 169 10.31 9.07 12.83
C GLU A 169 8.85 8.70 13.06
N VAL A 170 7.91 9.59 12.70
CA VAL A 170 6.47 9.38 12.84
C VAL A 170 5.97 8.15 12.06
N LYS A 171 6.72 7.71 11.05
CA LYS A 171 6.42 6.49 10.29
C LYS A 171 6.49 5.23 11.14
N ASN A 172 7.50 5.15 12.03
CA ASN A 172 7.71 4.01 12.92
C ASN A 172 8.34 4.49 14.23
N PRO A 173 7.54 5.12 15.11
CA PRO A 173 8.06 5.73 16.31
C PRO A 173 8.52 4.66 17.32
N PRO A 174 9.67 4.85 18.00
CA PRO A 174 10.24 3.85 18.91
C PRO A 174 9.37 3.58 20.14
N TRP A 175 8.52 4.53 20.53
CA TRP A 175 7.59 4.39 21.66
C TRP A 175 6.34 3.56 21.35
N ALA A 176 6.06 3.24 20.07
CA ALA A 176 4.94 2.41 19.63
C ALA A 176 5.36 1.50 18.47
N PRO A 177 6.11 0.42 18.74
CA PRO A 177 6.59 -0.48 17.71
C PRO A 177 5.44 -1.20 16.99
N PHE A 178 5.56 -1.30 15.68
CA PHE A 178 4.66 -2.09 14.86
C PHE A 178 4.97 -3.59 15.03
N VAL A 179 4.11 -4.29 15.72
CA VAL A 179 4.22 -5.74 15.93
C VAL A 179 3.02 -6.46 15.31
N ILE A 180 3.27 -7.61 14.71
CA ILE A 180 2.20 -8.39 14.09
C ILE A 180 1.38 -9.07 15.20
N ARG A 181 0.09 -8.77 15.23
CA ARG A 181 -0.87 -9.35 16.18
C ARG A 181 -1.83 -10.32 15.48
N ALA A 182 -2.31 -11.31 16.21
CA ALA A 182 -3.16 -12.37 15.69
C ALA A 182 -4.39 -11.83 14.95
N GLY A 183 -5.12 -10.88 15.53
CA GLY A 183 -6.31 -10.29 14.92
C GLY A 183 -6.00 -9.54 13.62
N TRP A 184 -4.93 -8.74 13.62
CA TRP A 184 -4.51 -8.03 12.40
C TRP A 184 -4.11 -9.00 11.28
N LEU A 185 -3.34 -10.04 11.61
CA LEU A 185 -2.95 -11.03 10.61
C LEU A 185 -4.17 -11.81 10.08
N ALA A 186 -5.14 -12.13 10.92
CA ALA A 186 -6.39 -12.75 10.48
C ALA A 186 -7.14 -11.83 9.48
N ALA A 187 -7.25 -10.52 9.78
CA ALA A 187 -7.87 -9.56 8.89
C ALA A 187 -7.16 -9.46 7.52
N ILE A 188 -5.82 -9.49 7.50
CA ILE A 188 -5.04 -9.56 6.24
C ILE A 188 -5.35 -10.85 5.47
N LEU A 189 -5.42 -12.00 6.14
CA LEU A 189 -5.73 -13.29 5.50
C LEU A 189 -7.15 -13.31 4.90
N ASP A 190 -8.11 -12.73 5.60
CA ASP A 190 -9.48 -12.59 5.10
C ASP A 190 -9.53 -11.66 3.87
N GLY A 191 -8.75 -10.58 3.87
CA GLY A 191 -8.56 -9.72 2.71
C GLY A 191 -7.95 -10.45 1.51
N HIS A 192 -6.89 -11.24 1.72
CA HIS A 192 -6.30 -12.07 0.65
C HIS A 192 -7.29 -13.11 0.13
N GLN A 193 -8.09 -13.72 1.00
CA GLN A 193 -9.13 -14.67 0.59
C GLN A 193 -10.19 -13.97 -0.27
N ALA A 194 -10.62 -12.76 0.08
CA ALA A 194 -11.56 -11.98 -0.73
C ALA A 194 -10.98 -11.67 -2.11
N VAL A 195 -9.71 -11.24 -2.20
CA VAL A 195 -9.03 -11.06 -3.50
C VAL A 195 -9.02 -12.36 -4.31
N ALA A 196 -8.67 -13.49 -3.68
CA ALA A 196 -8.62 -14.79 -4.37
C ALA A 196 -9.99 -15.23 -4.93
N GLN A 197 -11.09 -14.80 -4.30
CA GLN A 197 -12.46 -15.05 -4.78
C GLN A 197 -12.90 -14.11 -5.90
N GLY A 198 -12.15 -13.02 -6.12
CA GLY A 198 -12.45 -11.98 -7.11
C GLY A 198 -13.20 -10.79 -6.52
N LEU A 199 -12.64 -9.58 -6.67
CA LEU A 199 -13.24 -8.35 -6.14
C LEU A 199 -14.23 -7.70 -7.12
N HIS A 200 -14.19 -8.10 -8.39
CA HIS A 200 -15.08 -7.64 -9.46
C HIS A 200 -15.16 -6.10 -9.58
N ILE A 201 -14.02 -5.41 -9.42
CA ILE A 201 -13.95 -3.96 -9.53
C ILE A 201 -14.14 -3.56 -11.00
N ASP A 202 -15.07 -2.64 -11.25
CA ASP A 202 -15.44 -2.19 -12.59
C ASP A 202 -14.61 -1.02 -13.12
N VAL A 203 -14.03 -0.19 -12.24
CA VAL A 203 -13.22 0.96 -12.65
C VAL A 203 -11.84 0.52 -13.16
N PRO A 204 -11.20 1.31 -14.05
CA PRO A 204 -9.84 1.03 -14.50
C PRO A 204 -8.85 0.94 -13.34
N MET A 205 -7.92 -0.02 -13.43
CA MET A 205 -6.90 -0.27 -12.41
C MET A 205 -5.50 -0.30 -13.03
N LEU A 206 -4.54 0.38 -12.40
CA LEU A 206 -3.12 0.28 -12.69
C LEU A 206 -2.42 -0.42 -11.52
N VAL A 207 -1.70 -1.49 -11.80
CA VAL A 207 -0.86 -2.19 -10.82
C VAL A 207 0.60 -2.04 -11.21
N LEU A 208 1.40 -1.45 -10.34
CA LEU A 208 2.84 -1.26 -10.49
C LEU A 208 3.56 -2.20 -9.52
N ILE A 209 4.46 -3.04 -10.01
CA ILE A 209 5.28 -3.96 -9.21
C ILE A 209 6.73 -3.91 -9.68
N SER A 210 7.69 -4.25 -8.83
CA SER A 210 9.06 -4.47 -9.26
C SER A 210 9.13 -5.59 -10.31
N ASP A 211 10.15 -5.57 -11.17
CA ASP A 211 10.39 -6.65 -12.13
C ASP A 211 10.96 -7.92 -11.49
N ARG A 212 11.46 -7.84 -10.26
CA ARG A 212 12.01 -8.99 -9.52
C ARG A 212 11.89 -8.83 -8.01
N SER A 213 11.94 -9.96 -7.30
CA SER A 213 12.03 -10.01 -5.84
C SER A 213 13.42 -10.44 -5.38
N ASP A 214 13.84 -9.93 -4.20
CA ASP A 214 14.98 -10.46 -3.46
C ASP A 214 14.59 -10.64 -1.98
N LEU A 215 14.07 -11.80 -1.65
CA LEU A 215 13.55 -12.14 -0.32
C LEU A 215 14.63 -12.79 0.58
N SER A 216 15.91 -12.62 0.26
CA SER A 216 17.04 -13.13 1.06
C SER A 216 16.99 -12.61 2.48
N ALA A 217 17.41 -13.44 3.44
CA ALA A 217 17.45 -13.06 4.86
C ALA A 217 18.44 -11.95 5.15
N THR A 218 19.59 -12.00 4.48
CA THR A 218 20.70 -11.05 4.68
C THR A 218 20.64 -9.98 3.60
N TRP A 219 20.73 -8.72 4.02
CA TRP A 219 20.78 -7.58 3.12
C TRP A 219 22.02 -7.60 2.23
N LYS A 220 21.85 -7.22 0.97
CA LYS A 220 22.91 -7.09 -0.03
C LYS A 220 22.61 -5.92 -0.98
N PRO A 221 23.63 -5.30 -1.61
CA PRO A 221 23.45 -4.11 -2.47
C PRO A 221 22.45 -4.32 -3.62
N SER A 222 22.34 -5.53 -4.18
CA SER A 222 21.40 -5.85 -5.25
C SER A 222 19.92 -5.66 -4.85
N MET A 223 19.62 -5.61 -3.56
CA MET A 223 18.29 -5.34 -3.03
C MET A 223 17.80 -3.91 -3.33
N ARG A 224 18.72 -2.98 -3.68
CA ARG A 224 18.36 -1.61 -4.11
C ARG A 224 17.72 -1.53 -5.49
N SER A 225 17.46 -2.64 -6.13
CA SER A 225 16.78 -2.73 -7.43
C SER A 225 15.85 -3.93 -7.48
N ALA A 226 15.20 -4.27 -6.37
CA ALA A 226 14.28 -5.39 -6.24
C ALA A 226 13.23 -5.13 -5.16
N ASP A 227 12.09 -5.80 -5.22
CA ASP A 227 11.17 -5.91 -4.10
C ASP A 227 11.76 -6.86 -3.05
N THR A 228 12.02 -6.35 -1.84
CA THR A 228 12.58 -7.11 -0.71
C THR A 228 11.52 -7.59 0.28
N VAL A 229 10.26 -7.31 -0.01
CA VAL A 229 9.11 -7.58 0.86
C VAL A 229 8.20 -8.62 0.23
N LEU A 230 7.85 -8.47 -1.06
CA LEU A 230 6.83 -9.23 -1.73
C LEU A 230 7.40 -10.09 -2.88
N ASP A 231 6.74 -11.23 -3.16
CA ASP A 231 6.98 -12.07 -4.33
C ASP A 231 6.20 -11.50 -5.53
N VAL A 232 6.90 -10.81 -6.42
CA VAL A 232 6.28 -10.11 -7.56
C VAL A 232 5.59 -11.04 -8.56
N GLU A 233 6.04 -12.31 -8.66
CA GLU A 233 5.38 -13.28 -9.54
C GLU A 233 4.00 -13.69 -8.99
N ARG A 234 3.89 -13.81 -7.68
CA ARG A 234 2.60 -14.08 -7.03
C ARG A 234 1.67 -12.89 -7.15
N LEU A 235 2.19 -11.66 -6.93
CA LEU A 235 1.42 -10.42 -7.11
C LEU A 235 0.86 -10.32 -8.52
N ALA A 236 1.69 -10.54 -9.54
CA ALA A 236 1.25 -10.50 -10.93
C ALA A 236 0.10 -11.48 -11.21
N ARG A 237 0.18 -12.71 -10.67
CA ARG A 237 -0.88 -13.71 -10.83
C ARG A 237 -2.15 -13.35 -10.07
N ALA A 238 -2.03 -12.82 -8.85
CA ALA A 238 -3.20 -12.46 -8.04
C ALA A 238 -3.92 -11.21 -8.57
N SER A 239 -3.22 -10.32 -9.26
CA SER A 239 -3.75 -9.05 -9.75
C SER A 239 -4.96 -9.21 -10.67
N VAL A 240 -5.06 -10.30 -11.44
CA VAL A 240 -6.20 -10.55 -12.34
C VAL A 240 -7.53 -10.73 -11.61
N ASN A 241 -7.50 -11.03 -10.30
CA ASN A 241 -8.68 -11.20 -9.48
C ASN A 241 -9.24 -9.86 -8.94
N LEU A 242 -8.55 -8.74 -9.14
CA LEU A 242 -8.97 -7.44 -8.64
C LEU A 242 -10.17 -6.89 -9.42
N GLY A 243 -10.14 -6.99 -10.74
CA GLY A 243 -11.18 -6.45 -11.59
C GLY A 243 -10.93 -6.80 -13.05
N ARG A 244 -11.89 -6.42 -13.91
CA ARG A 244 -11.86 -6.80 -15.33
C ARG A 244 -11.06 -5.85 -16.22
N HIS A 245 -10.74 -4.65 -15.75
CA HIS A 245 -10.00 -3.65 -16.51
C HIS A 245 -8.68 -3.31 -15.78
N LEU A 246 -7.65 -4.11 -16.05
CA LEU A 246 -6.39 -4.09 -15.34
C LEU A 246 -5.21 -3.84 -16.30
N THR A 247 -4.38 -2.85 -15.96
CA THR A 247 -3.04 -2.65 -16.51
C THR A 247 -2.01 -3.08 -15.47
N LEU A 248 -1.13 -4.02 -15.79
CA LEU A 248 -0.01 -4.42 -14.93
C LEU A 248 1.30 -3.97 -15.55
N VAL A 249 2.10 -3.22 -14.78
CA VAL A 249 3.42 -2.74 -15.19
C VAL A 249 4.49 -3.32 -14.26
N ARG A 250 5.47 -4.01 -14.86
CA ARG A 250 6.69 -4.45 -14.18
C ARG A 250 7.76 -3.37 -14.30
N VAL A 251 8.12 -2.77 -13.17
CA VAL A 251 9.09 -1.69 -13.07
C VAL A 251 10.49 -2.26 -12.95
N ARG A 252 11.27 -2.15 -14.03
CA ARG A 252 12.66 -2.63 -14.04
C ARG A 252 13.51 -1.87 -13.03
N GLY A 253 14.11 -2.61 -12.09
CA GLY A 253 14.90 -2.04 -11.00
C GLY A 253 14.07 -1.34 -9.92
N GLY A 254 12.74 -1.57 -9.88
CA GLY A 254 11.84 -1.03 -8.87
C GLY A 254 12.11 -1.59 -7.48
N LEU A 255 11.93 -0.77 -6.46
CA LEU A 255 11.88 -1.18 -5.06
C LEU A 255 10.47 -1.70 -4.69
N HIS A 256 10.29 -2.13 -3.44
CA HIS A 256 8.96 -2.46 -2.90
C HIS A 256 8.00 -1.25 -2.97
N ASP A 257 8.43 -0.06 -2.58
CA ASP A 257 7.73 1.16 -2.94
C ASP A 257 8.37 1.71 -4.24
N VAL A 258 7.69 1.52 -5.39
CA VAL A 258 8.28 1.88 -6.68
C VAL A 258 8.49 3.39 -6.84
N VAL A 259 7.74 4.23 -6.11
CA VAL A 259 7.91 5.69 -6.13
C VAL A 259 9.12 6.16 -5.31
N LEU A 260 9.71 5.28 -4.50
CA LEU A 260 10.95 5.52 -3.77
C LEU A 260 12.19 4.93 -4.46
N SER A 261 12.06 4.36 -5.64
CA SER A 261 13.15 3.81 -6.44
C SER A 261 14.15 4.88 -6.87
N ALA A 262 15.30 4.46 -7.38
CA ALA A 262 16.34 5.34 -7.91
C ALA A 262 15.77 6.37 -8.92
N PRO A 263 16.36 7.58 -9.07
CA PRO A 263 15.77 8.68 -9.81
C PRO A 263 15.32 8.34 -11.24
N SER A 264 16.12 7.60 -11.99
CA SER A 264 15.77 7.19 -13.36
C SER A 264 14.63 6.18 -13.41
N VAL A 265 14.56 5.27 -12.44
CA VAL A 265 13.46 4.29 -12.30
C VAL A 265 12.17 5.01 -11.90
N ARG A 266 12.26 5.91 -10.92
CA ARG A 266 11.14 6.73 -10.44
C ARG A 266 10.56 7.62 -11.54
N ALA A 267 11.41 8.22 -12.37
CA ALA A 267 10.95 9.00 -13.52
C ALA A 267 10.12 8.15 -14.50
N ASN A 268 10.54 6.91 -14.76
CA ASN A 268 9.76 5.98 -15.59
C ASN A 268 8.44 5.61 -14.92
N VAL A 269 8.43 5.37 -13.60
CA VAL A 269 7.19 5.10 -12.84
C VAL A 269 6.20 6.25 -12.98
N PHE A 270 6.65 7.48 -12.81
CA PHE A 270 5.80 8.66 -12.94
C PHE A 270 5.27 8.84 -14.36
N ALA A 271 6.10 8.63 -15.38
CA ALA A 271 5.66 8.65 -16.77
C ALA A 271 4.64 7.57 -17.10
N GLU A 272 4.74 6.37 -16.50
CA GLU A 272 3.73 5.32 -16.65
C GLU A 272 2.41 5.68 -15.99
N ILE A 273 2.44 6.24 -14.77
CA ILE A 273 1.22 6.69 -14.09
C ILE A 273 0.56 7.80 -14.88
N GLU A 274 1.30 8.84 -15.28
CA GLU A 274 0.79 9.96 -16.08
C GLU A 274 0.13 9.49 -17.38
N ARG A 275 0.83 8.63 -18.13
CA ARG A 275 0.28 8.04 -19.36
C ARG A 275 -1.03 7.30 -19.11
N TRP A 276 -1.07 6.51 -18.04
CA TRP A 276 -2.25 5.73 -17.70
C TRP A 276 -3.43 6.62 -17.27
N VAL A 277 -3.21 7.61 -16.41
CA VAL A 277 -4.29 8.52 -15.98
C VAL A 277 -4.82 9.35 -17.14
N CYS A 278 -3.95 9.78 -18.06
CA CYS A 278 -4.37 10.48 -19.29
C CYS A 278 -5.17 9.58 -20.25
N ALA A 279 -4.87 8.28 -20.30
CA ALA A 279 -5.55 7.37 -21.22
C ALA A 279 -6.90 6.87 -20.70
N TYR A 280 -7.05 6.69 -19.40
CA TYR A 280 -8.20 6.02 -18.81
C TYR A 280 -9.08 6.90 -17.91
N LEU A 281 -8.56 8.04 -17.44
CA LEU A 281 -9.24 8.90 -16.46
C LEU A 281 -9.33 10.37 -16.93
N ALA A 282 -9.14 10.62 -18.24
CA ALA A 282 -9.21 11.96 -18.83
C ALA A 282 -10.68 12.44 -18.98
#